data_65cd0e8eb97027e615d061e97f42cec0
#
_entry.id   65cd0e8eb97027e615d061e97f42cec0
#
_cell.length_a   1.000
_cell.length_b   1.000
_cell.length_c   1.000
_cell.angle_alpha   90.00
_cell.angle_beta   90.00
_cell.angle_gamma   90.00
#
_symmetry.space_group_name_H-M   'P 1'
#
loop_
_entity.id
_entity.type
_entity.pdbx_description
1 polymer ?
#
loop_
_entity_poly.entity_id
_entity_poly.type
_entity_poly.pdbx_seq_one_letter_code
_entity_poly.pdbx_strand_id
1 'polypeptide(L)'
;MKTKYILVAGLLALASSVGVNAQGFDIDMTKVQPVYSAEKGLGYDIVAAPKAKSNAPFFYSVKVADGNYKVTVVLGSKKKAGKTVVRAENRRLMLDEVSTRKGEFKTYSFIVNKRSPYITDKMNVKIKPREKETFTWDEKLTLEFTGAAPAVKSIKVEPAPAETTTVFICGNSTVVD
;
A
#
# COMPACT_ATOMS: atom_id res chain seq x y z
N MET A 1 -13.52 70.73 -12.77
CA MET A 1 -12.99 69.73 -11.84
C MET A 1 -13.40 68.32 -12.35
N LYS A 2 -12.44 67.48 -12.79
CA LYS A 2 -12.70 66.12 -13.27
C LYS A 2 -12.23 65.17 -12.20
N THR A 3 -13.16 64.50 -11.52
CA THR A 3 -12.91 63.52 -10.49
C THR A 3 -12.51 62.20 -11.14
N LYS A 4 -11.28 61.72 -10.90
CA LYS A 4 -10.79 60.43 -11.37
C LYS A 4 -11.14 59.36 -10.31
N TYR A 5 -11.94 58.40 -10.67
CA TYR A 5 -12.21 57.20 -9.86
C TYR A 5 -11.05 56.21 -10.10
N ILE A 6 -10.33 55.86 -9.05
CA ILE A 6 -9.34 54.81 -9.06
C ILE A 6 -10.05 53.52 -8.70
N LEU A 7 -10.16 52.59 -9.67
CA LEU A 7 -10.68 51.26 -9.46
C LEU A 7 -9.53 50.41 -8.88
N VAL A 8 -9.65 50.05 -7.60
CA VAL A 8 -8.75 49.06 -6.99
C VAL A 8 -9.32 47.68 -7.28
N ALA A 9 -8.72 46.99 -8.26
CA ALA A 9 -9.00 45.61 -8.52
C ALA A 9 -8.35 44.73 -7.44
N GLY A 10 -9.14 44.24 -6.50
CA GLY A 10 -8.71 43.28 -5.51
C GLY A 10 -8.43 41.94 -6.18
N LEU A 11 -7.16 41.53 -6.19
CA LEU A 11 -6.73 40.21 -6.64
C LEU A 11 -7.12 39.20 -5.56
N LEU A 12 -8.22 38.48 -5.78
CA LEU A 12 -8.62 37.34 -4.93
C LEU A 12 -7.71 36.18 -5.29
N ALA A 13 -6.68 35.92 -4.49
CA ALA A 13 -5.86 34.72 -4.61
C ALA A 13 -6.71 33.52 -4.17
N LEU A 14 -7.24 32.76 -5.13
CA LEU A 14 -7.74 31.41 -4.87
C LEU A 14 -6.56 30.56 -4.43
N ALA A 15 -6.46 30.30 -3.14
CA ALA A 15 -5.63 29.22 -2.62
C ALA A 15 -6.26 27.89 -3.08
N SER A 16 -5.81 27.38 -4.24
CA SER A 16 -6.07 26.00 -4.62
C SER A 16 -5.36 25.11 -3.62
N SER A 17 -6.13 24.52 -2.68
CA SER A 17 -5.67 23.39 -1.90
C SER A 17 -5.30 22.29 -2.91
N VAL A 18 -4.01 22.06 -3.11
CA VAL A 18 -3.52 20.88 -3.81
C VAL A 18 -3.88 19.70 -2.93
N GLY A 19 -5.07 19.16 -3.13
CA GLY A 19 -5.44 17.87 -2.60
C GLY A 19 -4.44 16.88 -3.19
N VAL A 20 -3.60 16.29 -2.35
CA VAL A 20 -2.79 15.13 -2.75
C VAL A 20 -3.78 14.05 -3.12
N ASN A 21 -4.07 13.92 -4.41
CA ASN A 21 -4.86 12.81 -4.92
C ASN A 21 -4.09 11.54 -4.60
N ALA A 22 -4.54 10.82 -3.58
CA ALA A 22 -3.95 9.52 -3.26
C ALA A 22 -4.17 8.62 -4.47
N GLN A 23 -3.08 8.26 -5.12
CA GLN A 23 -3.09 7.47 -6.35
C GLN A 23 -3.57 6.05 -6.02
N GLY A 24 -4.57 5.58 -6.75
CA GLY A 24 -5.00 4.18 -6.71
C GLY A 24 -4.19 3.33 -7.70
N PHE A 25 -4.07 2.03 -7.40
CA PHE A 25 -3.42 1.04 -8.26
C PHE A 25 -4.37 -0.12 -8.55
N ASP A 26 -4.39 -0.58 -9.80
CA ASP A 26 -5.11 -1.79 -10.23
C ASP A 26 -4.13 -2.68 -11.01
N ILE A 27 -3.72 -3.78 -10.39
CA ILE A 27 -2.59 -4.58 -10.80
C ILE A 27 -3.06 -5.97 -11.18
N ASP A 28 -2.93 -6.32 -12.47
CA ASP A 28 -3.19 -7.66 -12.99
C ASP A 28 -1.93 -8.54 -12.84
N MET A 29 -1.91 -9.37 -11.80
CA MET A 29 -0.80 -10.26 -11.49
C MET A 29 -0.67 -11.44 -12.47
N THR A 30 -1.57 -11.58 -13.45
CA THR A 30 -1.44 -12.55 -14.54
C THR A 30 -0.51 -12.07 -15.64
N LYS A 31 -0.20 -10.78 -15.66
CA LYS A 31 0.74 -10.13 -16.56
C LYS A 31 2.13 -10.03 -15.93
N VAL A 32 3.14 -9.83 -16.76
CA VAL A 32 4.50 -9.56 -16.28
C VAL A 32 4.50 -8.25 -15.50
N GLN A 33 4.98 -8.31 -14.29
CA GLN A 33 5.10 -7.15 -13.40
C GLN A 33 6.58 -6.75 -13.26
N PRO A 34 6.87 -5.44 -13.13
CA PRO A 34 8.24 -4.98 -12.94
C PRO A 34 8.79 -5.34 -11.56
N VAL A 35 10.09 -5.18 -11.40
CA VAL A 35 10.72 -5.00 -10.08
C VAL A 35 10.43 -3.56 -9.64
N TYR A 36 10.17 -3.39 -8.35
CA TYR A 36 9.89 -2.09 -7.76
C TYR A 36 11.05 -1.11 -8.00
N SER A 37 10.70 0.10 -8.33
CA SER A 37 11.59 1.26 -8.28
C SER A 37 10.79 2.50 -7.89
N ALA A 38 11.44 3.46 -7.25
CA ALA A 38 10.79 4.71 -6.85
C ALA A 38 10.18 5.49 -8.03
N GLU A 39 10.76 5.33 -9.23
CA GLU A 39 10.28 5.92 -10.47
C GLU A 39 9.01 5.25 -10.98
N LYS A 40 8.96 3.91 -10.99
CA LYS A 40 7.78 3.14 -11.41
C LYS A 40 6.66 3.19 -10.40
N GLY A 41 7.00 3.34 -9.13
CA GLY A 41 6.07 3.42 -8.03
C GLY A 41 5.33 2.11 -7.72
N LEU A 42 5.68 0.99 -8.36
CA LEU A 42 5.10 -0.33 -8.11
C LEU A 42 6.02 -1.46 -8.58
N GLY A 43 5.84 -2.65 -8.03
CA GLY A 43 6.54 -3.84 -8.50
C GLY A 43 6.85 -4.88 -7.43
N TYR A 44 7.46 -5.99 -7.86
CA TYR A 44 8.03 -6.97 -6.96
C TYR A 44 9.17 -6.36 -6.16
N ASP A 45 9.18 -6.57 -4.86
CA ASP A 45 10.14 -5.98 -3.94
C ASP A 45 10.90 -7.06 -3.16
N ILE A 46 12.17 -6.75 -2.80
CA ILE A 46 13.11 -7.56 -1.98
C ILE A 46 13.51 -8.90 -2.59
N VAL A 47 12.57 -9.67 -3.09
CA VAL A 47 12.82 -10.90 -3.83
C VAL A 47 12.40 -10.74 -5.27
N ALA A 48 13.13 -11.38 -6.17
CA ALA A 48 12.79 -11.38 -7.59
C ALA A 48 11.35 -11.90 -7.82
N ALA A 49 10.75 -11.46 -8.92
CA ALA A 49 9.47 -11.99 -9.36
C ALA A 49 9.45 -13.52 -9.27
N PRO A 50 8.41 -14.13 -8.68
CA PRO A 50 8.36 -15.57 -8.55
C PRO A 50 8.37 -16.20 -9.94
N LYS A 51 9.17 -17.26 -10.11
CA LYS A 51 9.13 -18.06 -11.34
C LYS A 51 7.73 -18.63 -11.52
N ALA A 52 7.25 -18.75 -12.76
CA ALA A 52 5.87 -19.12 -13.09
C ALA A 52 5.34 -20.41 -12.45
N LYS A 53 6.22 -21.31 -11.99
CA LYS A 53 5.88 -22.55 -11.26
C LYS A 53 6.32 -22.53 -9.80
N SER A 54 6.86 -21.41 -9.31
CA SER A 54 7.33 -21.30 -7.93
C SER A 54 6.17 -21.18 -6.96
N ASN A 55 6.29 -21.81 -5.81
CA ASN A 55 5.48 -21.58 -4.63
C ASN A 55 6.20 -20.71 -3.60
N ALA A 56 7.31 -20.06 -3.99
CA ALA A 56 8.05 -19.17 -3.12
C ALA A 56 7.20 -17.95 -2.73
N PRO A 57 7.34 -17.46 -1.50
CA PRO A 57 6.79 -16.19 -1.08
C PRO A 57 7.31 -15.05 -1.98
N PHE A 58 6.50 -14.02 -2.12
CA PHE A 58 6.91 -12.81 -2.81
C PHE A 58 6.31 -11.58 -2.15
N PHE A 59 6.97 -10.46 -2.37
CA PHE A 59 6.54 -9.14 -1.91
C PHE A 59 6.17 -8.29 -3.12
N TYR A 60 5.13 -7.49 -2.94
CA TYR A 60 4.70 -6.54 -3.95
C TYR A 60 4.42 -5.19 -3.28
N SER A 61 5.09 -4.16 -3.76
CA SER A 61 5.03 -2.82 -3.18
C SER A 61 4.41 -1.82 -4.14
N VAL A 62 3.70 -0.85 -3.59
CA VAL A 62 3.21 0.34 -4.30
C VAL A 62 3.59 1.59 -3.53
N LYS A 63 4.05 2.62 -4.24
CA LYS A 63 4.39 3.92 -3.64
C LYS A 63 3.13 4.71 -3.39
N VAL A 64 2.87 5.02 -2.13
CA VAL A 64 1.68 5.77 -1.71
C VAL A 64 2.03 6.77 -0.59
N ALA A 65 1.26 7.83 -0.47
CA ALA A 65 1.35 8.77 0.66
C ALA A 65 0.97 8.09 1.99
N ASP A 66 1.24 8.75 3.10
CA ASP A 66 0.76 8.28 4.41
C ASP A 66 -0.77 8.33 4.45
N GLY A 67 -1.39 7.29 5.01
CA GLY A 67 -2.84 7.20 5.09
C GLY A 67 -3.39 5.79 5.19
N ASN A 68 -4.71 5.70 5.17
CA ASN A 68 -5.43 4.43 5.14
C ASN A 68 -5.75 4.05 3.69
N TYR A 69 -5.51 2.80 3.36
CA TYR A 69 -5.77 2.24 2.03
C TYR A 69 -6.65 1.00 2.13
N LYS A 70 -7.68 0.94 1.29
CA LYS A 70 -8.43 -0.27 1.05
C LYS A 70 -7.66 -1.09 0.01
N VAL A 71 -7.24 -2.27 0.44
CA VAL A 71 -6.60 -3.26 -0.43
C VAL A 71 -7.61 -4.34 -0.76
N THR A 72 -7.80 -4.61 -2.05
CA THR A 72 -8.63 -5.72 -2.52
C THR A 72 -7.74 -6.69 -3.29
N VAL A 73 -7.72 -7.94 -2.87
CA VAL A 73 -6.96 -9.01 -3.51
C VAL A 73 -7.90 -10.06 -4.08
N VAL A 74 -7.62 -10.51 -5.30
CA VAL A 74 -8.25 -11.70 -5.88
C VAL A 74 -7.24 -12.84 -5.84
N LEU A 75 -7.51 -13.81 -4.99
CA LEU A 75 -6.65 -14.99 -4.80
C LEU A 75 -7.15 -16.14 -5.65
N GLY A 76 -6.22 -16.94 -6.18
CA GLY A 76 -6.50 -18.10 -7.02
C GLY A 76 -5.77 -18.09 -8.36
N SER A 77 -5.81 -19.22 -9.07
CA SER A 77 -5.15 -19.40 -10.35
C SER A 77 -5.96 -20.32 -11.28
N LYS A 78 -6.02 -19.97 -12.56
CA LYS A 78 -6.59 -20.85 -13.60
C LYS A 78 -5.79 -22.14 -13.76
N LYS A 79 -4.51 -22.16 -13.39
CA LYS A 79 -3.56 -23.23 -13.72
C LYS A 79 -3.32 -24.22 -12.57
N LYS A 80 -3.41 -23.75 -11.31
CA LYS A 80 -3.11 -24.57 -10.12
C LYS A 80 -4.03 -24.23 -8.95
N ALA A 81 -4.14 -25.13 -7.98
CA ALA A 81 -4.71 -24.83 -6.67
C ALA A 81 -3.80 -23.86 -5.92
N GLY A 82 -4.35 -23.05 -5.04
CA GLY A 82 -3.63 -22.08 -4.22
C GLY A 82 -3.84 -22.30 -2.73
N LYS A 83 -2.83 -21.94 -1.95
CA LYS A 83 -2.85 -21.79 -0.49
C LYS A 83 -2.05 -20.54 -0.16
N THR A 84 -2.76 -19.46 0.11
CA THR A 84 -2.18 -18.10 0.20
C THR A 84 -2.47 -17.48 1.54
N VAL A 85 -1.44 -17.01 2.22
CA VAL A 85 -1.50 -16.14 3.37
C VAL A 85 -1.13 -14.73 2.90
N VAL A 86 -1.83 -13.70 3.36
CA VAL A 86 -1.54 -12.32 3.02
C VAL A 86 -1.16 -11.55 4.26
N ARG A 87 0.00 -10.91 4.22
CA ARG A 87 0.45 -9.94 5.22
C ARG A 87 0.67 -8.59 4.57
N ALA A 88 0.60 -7.55 5.38
CA ALA A 88 0.88 -6.17 4.94
C ALA A 88 1.97 -5.56 5.83
N GLU A 89 2.77 -4.68 5.25
CA GLU A 89 3.83 -3.98 5.94
C GLU A 89 4.78 -4.96 6.67
N ASN A 90 5.14 -4.67 7.90
CA ASN A 90 5.98 -5.57 8.67
C ASN A 90 5.14 -6.60 9.43
N ARG A 91 4.84 -7.75 8.80
CA ARG A 91 4.21 -8.94 9.41
C ARG A 91 2.74 -8.83 9.83
N ARG A 92 2.01 -7.75 9.54
CA ARG A 92 0.58 -7.65 9.89
C ARG A 92 -0.23 -8.69 9.11
N LEU A 93 -0.78 -9.66 9.80
CA LEU A 93 -1.63 -10.70 9.20
C LEU A 93 -2.97 -10.08 8.76
N MET A 94 -3.21 -10.05 7.46
CA MET A 94 -4.45 -9.54 6.86
C MET A 94 -5.41 -10.66 6.51
N LEU A 95 -4.89 -11.75 5.96
CA LEU A 95 -5.65 -12.96 5.65
C LEU A 95 -4.83 -14.18 6.09
N ASP A 96 -5.43 -15.02 6.91
CA ASP A 96 -4.90 -16.35 7.19
C ASP A 96 -5.06 -17.26 5.97
N GLU A 97 -4.57 -18.51 6.02
CA GLU A 97 -4.50 -19.37 4.84
C GLU A 97 -5.83 -19.47 4.08
N VAL A 98 -5.85 -18.89 2.89
CA VAL A 98 -6.95 -19.02 1.94
C VAL A 98 -6.64 -20.11 0.94
N SER A 99 -7.40 -21.19 0.97
CA SER A 99 -7.33 -22.27 0.00
C SER A 99 -8.25 -22.00 -1.19
N THR A 100 -7.74 -22.21 -2.41
CA THR A 100 -8.51 -22.16 -3.67
C THR A 100 -8.25 -23.40 -4.51
N ARG A 101 -9.27 -23.91 -5.19
CA ARG A 101 -9.11 -24.98 -6.20
C ARG A 101 -8.57 -24.39 -7.49
N LYS A 102 -8.06 -25.24 -8.38
CA LYS A 102 -7.73 -24.83 -9.75
C LYS A 102 -8.96 -24.20 -10.42
N GLY A 103 -8.82 -22.99 -10.95
CA GLY A 103 -9.90 -22.23 -11.60
C GLY A 103 -10.82 -21.48 -10.64
N GLU A 104 -10.70 -21.69 -9.32
CA GLU A 104 -11.45 -20.96 -8.31
C GLU A 104 -10.74 -19.64 -7.98
N PHE A 105 -11.55 -18.58 -7.77
CA PHE A 105 -11.08 -17.26 -7.36
C PHE A 105 -11.89 -16.77 -6.16
N LYS A 106 -11.20 -16.20 -5.17
CA LYS A 106 -11.80 -15.62 -3.97
C LYS A 106 -11.33 -14.20 -3.83
N THR A 107 -12.26 -13.27 -3.57
CA THR A 107 -11.97 -11.84 -3.40
C THR A 107 -12.08 -11.46 -1.94
N TYR A 108 -11.07 -10.74 -1.44
CA TYR A 108 -11.02 -10.21 -0.09
C TYR A 108 -10.62 -8.75 -0.12
N SER A 109 -11.15 -7.99 0.84
CA SER A 109 -10.75 -6.60 1.05
C SER A 109 -10.43 -6.37 2.52
N PHE A 110 -9.41 -5.56 2.78
CA PHE A 110 -8.99 -5.15 4.12
C PHE A 110 -8.41 -3.74 4.07
N ILE A 111 -8.25 -3.11 5.23
CA ILE A 111 -7.66 -1.78 5.36
C ILE A 111 -6.24 -1.90 5.86
N VAL A 112 -5.32 -1.18 5.23
CA VAL A 112 -3.92 -1.04 5.66
C VAL A 112 -3.65 0.42 5.96
N ASN A 113 -3.16 0.72 7.16
CA ASN A 113 -2.58 2.03 7.46
C ASN A 113 -1.09 1.99 7.09
N LYS A 114 -0.71 2.82 6.12
CA LYS A 114 0.67 3.07 5.71
C LYS A 114 1.14 4.38 6.32
N ARG A 115 2.35 4.39 6.87
CA ARG A 115 2.94 5.58 7.50
C ARG A 115 4.45 5.64 7.29
N SER A 116 4.93 6.85 7.13
CA SER A 116 6.35 7.20 7.17
C SER A 116 6.77 7.55 8.61
N PRO A 117 8.07 7.71 8.87
CA PRO A 117 8.53 8.09 10.21
C PRO A 117 8.21 9.55 10.57
N TYR A 118 7.74 10.35 9.64
CA TYR A 118 7.49 11.77 9.86
C TYR A 118 6.15 12.00 10.56
N ILE A 119 6.18 12.67 11.73
CA ILE A 119 4.98 13.08 12.48
C ILE A 119 4.59 14.49 12.06
N THR A 120 5.57 15.38 11.96
CA THR A 120 5.46 16.74 11.45
C THR A 120 6.74 17.10 10.71
N ASP A 121 6.80 18.28 10.10
CA ASP A 121 8.03 18.80 9.45
C ASP A 121 9.24 18.90 10.40
N LYS A 122 9.01 18.90 11.71
CA LYS A 122 10.04 19.05 12.75
C LYS A 122 10.18 17.83 13.66
N MET A 123 9.25 16.89 13.60
CA MET A 123 9.24 15.70 14.45
C MET A 123 9.15 14.43 13.64
N ASN A 124 9.97 13.44 13.99
CA ASN A 124 9.93 12.12 13.39
C ASN A 124 10.08 11.02 14.45
N VAL A 125 9.65 9.83 14.10
CA VAL A 125 9.94 8.62 14.88
C VAL A 125 11.41 8.32 14.78
N LYS A 126 12.07 8.09 15.93
CA LYS A 126 13.48 7.71 15.99
C LYS A 126 13.62 6.22 15.64
N ILE A 127 13.78 5.92 14.36
CA ILE A 127 13.92 4.55 13.87
C ILE A 127 15.27 3.98 14.30
N LYS A 128 15.26 2.81 14.95
CA LYS A 128 16.48 2.09 15.32
C LYS A 128 17.17 1.51 14.07
N PRO A 129 18.50 1.33 14.08
CA PRO A 129 19.21 0.78 12.92
C PRO A 129 18.61 -0.53 12.38
N ARG A 130 18.20 -1.45 13.27
CA ARG A 130 17.59 -2.74 12.91
C ARG A 130 16.19 -2.63 12.25
N GLU A 131 15.55 -1.46 12.35
CA GLU A 131 14.19 -1.21 11.83
C GLU A 131 14.23 -0.50 10.48
N LYS A 132 15.40 -0.01 10.04
CA LYS A 132 15.56 0.74 8.79
C LYS A 132 15.41 -0.12 7.54
N GLU A 133 15.56 -1.43 7.67
CA GLU A 133 15.46 -2.39 6.56
C GLU A 133 14.15 -3.18 6.58
N THR A 134 13.17 -2.71 7.36
CA THR A 134 11.84 -3.32 7.42
C THR A 134 10.89 -2.62 6.46
N PHE A 135 9.76 -3.28 6.13
CA PHE A 135 8.71 -2.75 5.24
C PHE A 135 7.78 -1.73 5.91
N THR A 136 8.16 -1.20 7.04
CA THR A 136 7.43 -0.20 7.80
C THR A 136 8.27 1.07 7.84
N TRP A 137 7.63 2.22 7.86
CA TRP A 137 8.27 3.52 7.94
C TRP A 137 8.99 3.97 6.65
N ASP A 138 8.50 3.53 5.50
CA ASP A 138 9.02 3.93 4.19
C ASP A 138 7.93 4.60 3.32
N GLU A 139 8.22 4.84 2.04
CA GLU A 139 7.27 5.44 1.09
C GLU A 139 6.35 4.44 0.40
N LYS A 140 6.40 3.16 0.80
CA LYS A 140 5.68 2.08 0.13
C LYS A 140 4.61 1.48 1.04
N LEU A 141 3.55 0.96 0.42
CA LEU A 141 2.68 -0.03 1.01
C LEU A 141 3.10 -1.38 0.42
N THR A 142 3.58 -2.26 1.28
CA THR A 142 4.11 -3.57 0.88
C THR A 142 3.18 -4.69 1.32
N LEU A 143 2.89 -5.60 0.39
CA LEU A 143 2.12 -6.82 0.63
C LEU A 143 3.04 -8.03 0.49
N GLU A 144 2.97 -8.95 1.45
CA GLU A 144 3.60 -10.26 1.40
C GLU A 144 2.55 -11.31 1.06
N PHE A 145 2.84 -12.11 0.05
CA PHE A 145 2.05 -13.29 -0.33
C PHE A 145 2.87 -14.53 -0.06
N THR A 146 2.45 -15.32 0.94
CA THR A 146 3.13 -16.53 1.39
C THR A 146 2.15 -17.68 1.51
N GLY A 147 2.56 -18.80 2.11
CA GLY A 147 1.78 -20.04 2.22
C GLY A 147 2.36 -21.14 1.35
N ALA A 148 1.74 -22.33 1.37
CA ALA A 148 2.27 -23.48 0.67
C ALA A 148 2.23 -23.36 -0.87
N ALA A 149 1.32 -22.55 -1.41
CA ALA A 149 1.18 -22.32 -2.85
C ALA A 149 0.53 -20.96 -3.13
N PRO A 150 1.24 -19.84 -2.93
CA PRO A 150 0.68 -18.52 -3.16
C PRO A 150 0.15 -18.39 -4.59
N ALA A 151 -1.06 -17.86 -4.72
CA ALA A 151 -1.72 -17.67 -6.01
C ALA A 151 -2.55 -16.38 -5.98
N VAL A 152 -2.08 -15.36 -6.68
CA VAL A 152 -2.70 -14.04 -6.73
C VAL A 152 -3.03 -13.70 -8.17
N LYS A 153 -4.28 -13.34 -8.45
CA LYS A 153 -4.74 -12.90 -9.76
C LYS A 153 -4.63 -11.39 -9.93
N SER A 154 -5.05 -10.63 -8.91
CA SER A 154 -4.98 -9.17 -8.97
C SER A 154 -4.87 -8.55 -7.59
N ILE A 155 -4.33 -7.33 -7.54
CA ILE A 155 -4.23 -6.48 -6.37
C ILE A 155 -4.79 -5.12 -6.75
N LYS A 156 -5.75 -4.60 -5.99
CA LYS A 156 -6.22 -3.23 -6.10
C LYS A 156 -5.92 -2.50 -4.81
N VAL A 157 -5.31 -1.32 -4.91
CA VAL A 157 -5.03 -0.43 -3.78
C VAL A 157 -5.71 0.90 -4.06
N GLU A 158 -6.55 1.35 -3.17
CA GLU A 158 -7.27 2.63 -3.29
C GLU A 158 -7.34 3.32 -1.94
N PRO A 159 -7.43 4.65 -1.87
CA PRO A 159 -7.67 5.35 -0.62
C PRO A 159 -8.87 4.75 0.11
N ALA A 160 -8.73 4.54 1.41
CA ALA A 160 -9.87 4.14 2.23
C ALA A 160 -10.85 5.32 2.40
N PRO A 161 -12.12 5.06 2.76
CA PRO A 161 -13.07 6.12 3.07
C PRO A 161 -12.51 7.10 4.10
N ALA A 162 -12.80 8.39 3.95
CA ALA A 162 -12.24 9.45 4.79
C ALA A 162 -12.58 9.29 6.28
N GLU A 163 -13.72 8.65 6.58
CA GLU A 163 -14.20 8.34 7.92
C GLU A 163 -13.52 7.12 8.57
N THR A 164 -12.56 6.49 7.88
CA THR A 164 -11.85 5.32 8.41
C THR A 164 -11.08 5.68 9.67
N THR A 165 -11.52 5.13 10.81
CA THR A 165 -10.87 5.36 12.10
C THR A 165 -9.53 4.61 12.17
N THR A 166 -8.48 5.31 12.60
CA THR A 166 -7.18 4.71 12.88
C THR A 166 -6.93 4.71 14.38
N VAL A 167 -6.64 3.54 14.94
CA VAL A 167 -6.30 3.38 16.36
C VAL A 167 -4.82 3.04 16.47
N PHE A 168 -4.07 3.85 17.21
CA PHE A 168 -2.67 3.59 17.51
C PHE A 168 -2.58 2.96 18.91
N ILE A 169 -2.04 1.74 18.97
CA ILE A 169 -1.78 1.04 20.21
C ILE A 169 -0.31 1.27 20.59
N CYS A 170 -0.11 1.97 21.70
CA CYS A 170 1.23 2.27 22.21
C CYS A 170 1.58 1.31 23.36
N GLY A 171 2.77 0.75 23.31
CA GLY A 171 3.24 -0.19 24.33
C GLY A 171 4.71 -0.56 24.13
N ASN A 172 5.13 -1.61 24.82
CA ASN A 172 6.45 -2.20 24.67
C ASN A 172 6.47 -3.29 23.58
N SER A 173 7.53 -4.10 23.53
CA SER A 173 7.70 -5.19 22.55
C SER A 173 6.58 -6.27 22.57
N THR A 174 5.67 -6.25 23.52
CA THR A 174 4.53 -7.20 23.57
C THR A 174 3.34 -6.76 22.72
N VAL A 175 3.32 -5.52 22.22
CA VAL A 175 2.26 -4.97 21.37
C VAL A 175 2.77 -4.60 19.96
N VAL A 176 4.02 -4.93 19.67
CA VAL A 176 4.64 -4.71 18.35
C VAL A 176 4.70 -6.04 17.59
N ASP A 177 4.45 -5.98 16.30
CA ASP A 177 4.52 -7.12 15.35
C ASP A 177 5.89 -7.82 15.34
#